data_d91b7c00a6ecf89127ad91fd35fb60cd
#
_entry.id   d91b7c00a6ecf89127ad91fd35fb60cd
#
_cell.length_a   1.000
_cell.length_b   1.000
_cell.length_c   1.000
_cell.angle_alpha   90.00
_cell.angle_beta   90.00
_cell.angle_gamma   90.00
#
_symmetry.space_group_name_H-M   'P 1'
#
loop_
_entity.id
_entity.type
_entity.pdbx_description
1 polymer ?
#
loop_
_entity_poly.entity_id
_entity_poly.type
_entity_poly.pdbx_seq_one_letter_code
_entity_poly.pdbx_strand_id
1 'polypeptide(L)'
;MNVKGNRKKKQDTKQNIMDQQELLKKAEEIKSGLKASTWHELETNGKFDKNDKLTFISEDMLILGCDIGSETHYVRAIDTRGRELSKSVFSFSNTEEGFKSALDWALKLAAENGKHQIVMGLEPTGHYWFCVATWMVNNGVSVVQVNPYAVKQTKEVEDNSQLKDDTKLQ
;
A
#
# COMPACT_ATOMS: atom_id res chain seq x y z
N MET A 1 51.36 12.60 -5.34
CA MET A 1 50.22 12.39 -6.26
C MET A 1 49.10 11.61 -5.54
N ASN A 2 47.87 11.97 -5.67
CA ASN A 2 46.63 11.33 -5.13
C ASN A 2 46.05 11.86 -3.82
N VAL A 3 45.91 13.18 -3.65
CA VAL A 3 45.13 13.74 -2.56
C VAL A 3 43.71 14.18 -3.00
N LYS A 4 43.48 14.36 -4.32
CA LYS A 4 42.17 14.83 -4.85
C LYS A 4 41.08 13.72 -4.93
N GLY A 5 41.46 12.46 -5.11
CA GLY A 5 40.50 11.34 -5.18
C GLY A 5 39.81 11.00 -3.85
N ASN A 6 40.52 11.19 -2.72
CA ASN A 6 40.00 10.84 -1.40
C ASN A 6 39.00 11.89 -0.83
N ARG A 7 39.09 13.15 -1.29
CA ARG A 7 38.15 14.20 -0.87
C ARG A 7 36.79 14.05 -1.56
N LYS A 8 36.77 13.68 -2.83
CA LYS A 8 35.53 13.48 -3.59
C LYS A 8 34.72 12.29 -3.03
N LYS A 9 35.39 11.14 -2.81
CA LYS A 9 34.73 9.96 -2.19
C LYS A 9 34.18 10.25 -0.80
N LYS A 10 34.85 11.07 0.03
CA LYS A 10 34.34 11.45 1.37
C LYS A 10 33.15 12.40 1.29
N GLN A 11 33.08 13.29 0.29
CA GLN A 11 31.94 14.17 0.08
C GLN A 11 30.73 13.39 -0.43
N ASP A 12 30.91 12.51 -1.41
CA ASP A 12 29.83 11.65 -1.95
C ASP A 12 29.26 10.73 -0.85
N THR A 13 30.12 10.20 0.03
CA THR A 13 29.66 9.35 1.16
C THR A 13 28.89 10.17 2.21
N LYS A 14 29.32 11.41 2.53
CA LYS A 14 28.61 12.26 3.48
C LYS A 14 27.26 12.72 2.91
N GLN A 15 27.19 13.07 1.64
CA GLN A 15 25.94 13.43 0.98
C GLN A 15 24.96 12.27 0.99
N ASN A 16 25.43 11.07 0.64
CA ASN A 16 24.60 9.86 0.63
C ASN A 16 24.08 9.49 2.03
N ILE A 17 24.87 9.71 3.10
CA ILE A 17 24.43 9.50 4.49
C ILE A 17 23.40 10.55 4.90
N MET A 18 23.57 11.81 4.50
CA MET A 18 22.60 12.87 4.77
C MET A 18 21.27 12.60 4.05
N ASP A 19 21.33 12.17 2.78
CA ASP A 19 20.15 11.81 2.01
C ASP A 19 19.41 10.62 2.62
N GLN A 20 20.13 9.61 3.13
CA GLN A 20 19.56 8.48 3.85
C GLN A 20 18.91 8.90 5.18
N GLN A 21 19.52 9.80 5.94
CA GLN A 21 18.94 10.29 7.18
C GLN A 21 17.68 11.12 6.96
N GLU A 22 17.66 11.92 5.91
CA GLU A 22 16.47 12.69 5.53
C GLU A 22 15.33 11.78 5.06
N LEU A 23 15.64 10.74 4.30
CA LEU A 23 14.67 9.71 3.90
C LEU A 23 14.10 8.95 5.10
N LEU A 24 14.95 8.58 6.06
CA LEU A 24 14.51 7.93 7.30
C LEU A 24 13.60 8.84 8.13
N LYS A 25 13.94 10.13 8.23
CA LYS A 25 13.11 11.11 8.95
C LYS A 25 11.75 11.27 8.27
N LYS A 26 11.71 11.41 6.95
CA LYS A 26 10.46 11.47 6.18
C LYS A 26 9.64 10.18 6.35
N ALA A 27 10.27 9.02 6.34
CA ALA A 27 9.61 7.74 6.58
C ALA A 27 8.99 7.65 7.99
N GLU A 28 9.68 8.15 9.01
CA GLU A 28 9.15 8.20 10.38
C GLU A 28 7.97 9.18 10.52
N GLU A 29 8.04 10.35 9.88
CA GLU A 29 6.95 11.33 9.85
C GLU A 29 5.71 10.74 9.16
N ILE A 30 5.88 10.06 8.04
CA ILE A 30 4.80 9.39 7.31
C ILE A 30 4.25 8.22 8.11
N LYS A 31 5.10 7.41 8.74
CA LYS A 31 4.70 6.33 9.64
C LYS A 31 3.84 6.85 10.79
N SER A 32 4.22 7.98 11.38
CA SER A 32 3.43 8.64 12.42
C SER A 32 2.07 9.12 11.89
N GLY A 33 2.04 9.71 10.69
CA GLY A 33 0.80 10.14 10.03
C GLY A 33 -0.11 8.95 9.67
N LEU A 34 0.46 7.86 9.14
CA LEU A 34 -0.29 6.64 8.81
C LEU A 34 -0.82 5.92 10.06
N LYS A 35 -0.07 5.93 11.18
CA LYS A 35 -0.57 5.41 12.46
C LYS A 35 -1.78 6.18 12.97
N ALA A 36 -1.75 7.51 12.86
CA ALA A 36 -2.88 8.36 13.25
C ALA A 36 -4.12 8.15 12.35
N SER A 37 -3.95 7.48 11.20
CA SER A 37 -5.00 7.22 10.21
C SER A 37 -5.53 5.79 10.24
N THR A 38 -5.11 4.92 11.19
CA THR A 38 -5.69 3.59 11.29
C THR A 38 -7.12 3.68 11.82
N TRP A 39 -8.02 2.91 11.23
CA TRP A 39 -9.42 2.83 11.67
C TRP A 39 -9.56 2.52 13.16
N HIS A 40 -8.68 1.69 13.69
CA HIS A 40 -8.68 1.31 15.10
C HIS A 40 -8.41 2.51 16.03
N GLU A 41 -7.43 3.36 15.69
CA GLU A 41 -7.12 4.56 16.48
C GLU A 41 -8.25 5.60 16.39
N LEU A 42 -8.84 5.75 15.21
CA LEU A 42 -9.98 6.64 14.99
C LEU A 42 -11.22 6.14 15.74
N GLU A 43 -11.45 4.82 15.78
CA GLU A 43 -12.54 4.18 16.50
C GLU A 43 -12.35 4.26 18.02
N THR A 44 -11.12 4.03 18.51
CA THR A 44 -10.76 4.11 19.94
C THR A 44 -10.86 5.54 20.47
N ASN A 45 -10.56 6.53 19.64
CA ASN A 45 -10.68 7.94 19.99
C ASN A 45 -12.11 8.50 19.86
N GLY A 46 -13.09 7.66 19.55
CA GLY A 46 -14.50 8.07 19.42
C GLY A 46 -14.77 9.05 18.29
N LYS A 47 -13.82 9.18 17.34
CA LYS A 47 -13.91 10.14 16.23
C LYS A 47 -14.72 9.64 15.05
N PHE A 48 -15.03 8.33 14.99
CA PHE A 48 -15.89 7.76 13.96
C PHE A 48 -16.93 6.83 14.56
N ASP A 49 -18.18 7.15 14.37
CA ASP A 49 -19.27 6.19 14.50
C ASP A 49 -19.14 5.13 13.38
N LYS A 50 -19.72 3.94 13.57
CA LYS A 50 -19.74 2.88 12.54
C LYS A 50 -20.25 3.37 11.18
N ASN A 51 -21.14 4.35 11.20
CA ASN A 51 -21.70 4.97 10.00
C ASN A 51 -20.68 5.86 9.25
N ASP A 52 -19.71 6.45 9.95
CA ASP A 52 -18.72 7.32 9.31
C ASP A 52 -17.73 6.52 8.44
N LYS A 53 -17.51 5.24 8.76
CA LYS A 53 -16.75 4.32 7.89
C LYS A 53 -17.45 4.11 6.55
N LEU A 54 -18.78 4.08 6.56
CA LEU A 54 -19.58 3.94 5.34
C LEU A 54 -19.58 5.21 4.50
N THR A 55 -19.46 6.39 5.13
CA THR A 55 -19.40 7.67 4.40
C THR A 55 -18.09 7.88 3.67
N PHE A 56 -17.00 7.21 4.11
CA PHE A 56 -15.72 7.23 3.39
C PHE A 56 -15.81 6.49 2.06
N ILE A 57 -16.63 5.43 1.99
CA ILE A 57 -16.74 4.59 0.80
C ILE A 57 -17.74 5.24 -0.17
N SER A 58 -17.27 5.70 -1.32
CA SER A 58 -18.10 6.25 -2.38
C SER A 58 -18.06 5.38 -3.65
N GLU A 59 -19.13 5.38 -4.44
CA GLU A 59 -19.19 4.66 -5.73
C GLU A 59 -18.13 5.13 -6.73
N ASP A 60 -17.54 6.27 -6.48
CA ASP A 60 -16.51 6.93 -7.28
C ASP A 60 -15.10 6.36 -7.07
N MET A 61 -14.95 5.43 -6.13
CA MET A 61 -13.66 4.85 -5.76
C MET A 61 -13.29 3.64 -6.60
N LEU A 62 -12.02 3.62 -7.05
CA LEU A 62 -11.29 2.42 -7.43
C LEU A 62 -10.52 1.94 -6.20
N ILE A 63 -10.80 0.74 -5.75
CA ILE A 63 -10.13 0.13 -4.60
C ILE A 63 -9.08 -0.84 -5.10
N LEU A 64 -7.85 -0.63 -4.70
CA LEU A 64 -6.70 -1.47 -4.99
C LEU A 64 -6.38 -2.34 -3.76
N GLY A 65 -6.50 -3.64 -3.87
CA GLY A 65 -6.00 -4.58 -2.87
C GLY A 65 -4.58 -5.00 -3.21
N CYS A 66 -3.62 -4.61 -2.39
CA CYS A 66 -2.19 -4.82 -2.65
C CYS A 66 -1.59 -5.82 -1.66
N ASP A 67 -1.02 -6.89 -2.21
CA ASP A 67 -0.18 -7.85 -1.47
C ASP A 67 1.28 -7.43 -1.58
N ILE A 68 1.94 -7.28 -0.43
CA ILE A 68 3.26 -6.69 -0.31
C ILE A 68 4.33 -7.78 -0.25
N GLY A 69 5.20 -7.78 -1.26
CA GLY A 69 6.43 -8.59 -1.28
C GLY A 69 7.68 -7.73 -1.10
N SER A 70 8.81 -8.37 -0.87
CA SER A 70 10.11 -7.68 -0.73
C SER A 70 10.60 -7.06 -2.04
N GLU A 71 10.43 -7.76 -3.16
CA GLU A 71 10.90 -7.36 -4.48
C GLU A 71 9.76 -7.05 -5.44
N THR A 72 8.65 -7.74 -5.30
CA THR A 72 7.50 -7.64 -6.19
C THR A 72 6.22 -7.55 -5.37
N HIS A 73 5.38 -6.61 -5.72
CA HIS A 73 4.04 -6.44 -5.18
C HIS A 73 3.00 -6.93 -6.17
N TYR A 74 1.86 -7.37 -5.65
CA TYR A 74 0.74 -7.84 -6.45
C TYR A 74 -0.50 -7.04 -6.10
N VAL A 75 -1.24 -6.59 -7.11
CA VAL A 75 -2.42 -5.74 -6.90
C VAL A 75 -3.59 -6.21 -7.75
N ARG A 76 -4.78 -6.15 -7.16
CA ARG A 76 -6.07 -6.27 -7.85
C ARG A 76 -6.90 -5.02 -7.63
N ALA A 77 -7.77 -4.72 -8.57
CA ALA A 77 -8.67 -3.60 -8.50
C ALA A 77 -10.13 -4.09 -8.43
N ILE A 78 -10.86 -3.52 -7.48
CA ILE A 78 -12.29 -3.79 -7.27
C ILE A 78 -13.06 -2.47 -7.17
N ASP A 79 -14.36 -2.53 -7.37
CA ASP A 79 -15.25 -1.43 -7.01
C ASP A 79 -15.73 -1.55 -5.55
N THR A 80 -16.49 -0.58 -5.09
CA THR A 80 -17.04 -0.53 -3.72
C THR A 80 -18.07 -1.62 -3.42
N ARG A 81 -18.53 -2.36 -4.43
CA ARG A 81 -19.41 -3.52 -4.30
C ARG A 81 -18.64 -4.84 -4.32
N GLY A 82 -17.30 -4.79 -4.35
CA GLY A 82 -16.44 -5.97 -4.43
C GLY A 82 -16.33 -6.59 -5.83
N ARG A 83 -16.87 -5.93 -6.87
CA ARG A 83 -16.75 -6.43 -8.24
C ARG A 83 -15.32 -6.20 -8.75
N GLU A 84 -14.68 -7.26 -9.24
CA GLU A 84 -13.36 -7.14 -9.86
C GLU A 84 -13.42 -6.30 -11.15
N LEU A 85 -12.57 -5.28 -11.21
CA LEU A 85 -12.40 -4.42 -12.37
C LEU A 85 -11.13 -4.78 -13.16
N SER A 86 -10.16 -5.40 -12.50
CA SER A 86 -8.95 -5.92 -13.16
C SER A 86 -9.19 -7.33 -13.70
N LYS A 87 -8.81 -7.57 -14.97
CA LYS A 87 -8.93 -8.91 -15.60
C LYS A 87 -7.98 -9.94 -14.99
N SER A 88 -6.87 -9.49 -14.43
CA SER A 88 -5.83 -10.31 -13.83
C SER A 88 -5.12 -9.53 -12.72
N VAL A 89 -4.36 -10.23 -11.90
CA VAL A 89 -3.42 -9.62 -10.96
C VAL A 89 -2.39 -8.82 -11.76
N PHE A 90 -2.18 -7.57 -11.36
CA PHE A 90 -1.07 -6.76 -11.86
C PHE A 90 0.09 -6.88 -10.89
N SER A 91 1.29 -7.15 -11.40
CA SER A 91 2.51 -7.22 -10.58
C SER A 91 3.46 -6.08 -10.92
N PHE A 92 4.15 -5.54 -9.93
CA PHE A 92 5.11 -4.46 -10.10
C PHE A 92 6.26 -4.59 -9.10
N SER A 93 7.45 -4.13 -9.50
CA SER A 93 8.65 -4.17 -8.67
C SER A 93 8.59 -3.15 -7.53
N ASN A 94 9.29 -3.44 -6.42
CA ASN A 94 9.46 -2.52 -5.30
C ASN A 94 10.51 -1.44 -5.63
N THR A 95 10.28 -0.72 -6.72
CA THR A 95 11.11 0.39 -7.25
C THR A 95 10.21 1.54 -7.66
N GLU A 96 10.78 2.74 -7.82
CA GLU A 96 10.02 3.91 -8.25
C GLU A 96 9.35 3.71 -9.61
N GLU A 97 10.05 3.06 -10.55
CA GLU A 97 9.50 2.72 -11.87
C GLU A 97 8.33 1.73 -11.75
N GLY A 98 8.44 0.77 -10.83
CA GLY A 98 7.36 -0.17 -10.54
C GLY A 98 6.14 0.53 -9.96
N PHE A 99 6.33 1.43 -9.01
CA PHE A 99 5.24 2.23 -8.41
C PHE A 99 4.55 3.11 -9.45
N LYS A 100 5.32 3.77 -10.30
CA LYS A 100 4.79 4.56 -11.40
C LYS A 100 3.95 3.70 -12.35
N SER A 101 4.46 2.54 -12.75
CA SER A 101 3.73 1.62 -13.63
C SER A 101 2.40 1.15 -13.01
N ALA A 102 2.38 0.90 -11.70
CA ALA A 102 1.18 0.53 -10.96
C ALA A 102 0.17 1.68 -10.90
N LEU A 103 0.63 2.91 -10.69
CA LEU A 103 -0.23 4.10 -10.70
C LEU A 103 -0.81 4.36 -12.09
N ASP A 104 0.02 4.30 -13.14
CA ASP A 104 -0.43 4.49 -14.52
C ASP A 104 -1.49 3.44 -14.91
N TRP A 105 -1.28 2.18 -14.52
CA TRP A 105 -2.26 1.12 -14.68
C TRP A 105 -3.56 1.40 -13.92
N ALA A 106 -3.48 1.84 -12.66
CA ALA A 106 -4.64 2.15 -11.84
C ALA A 106 -5.43 3.35 -12.39
N LEU A 107 -4.75 4.42 -12.82
CA LEU A 107 -5.37 5.60 -13.43
C LEU A 107 -6.12 5.24 -14.73
N LYS A 108 -5.51 4.41 -15.58
CA LYS A 108 -6.16 3.90 -16.78
C LYS A 108 -7.43 3.13 -16.44
N LEU A 109 -7.34 2.20 -15.47
CA LEU A 109 -8.47 1.38 -15.06
C LEU A 109 -9.57 2.23 -14.41
N ALA A 110 -9.21 3.25 -13.63
CA ALA A 110 -10.14 4.21 -13.05
C ALA A 110 -10.90 4.94 -14.14
N ALA A 111 -10.20 5.49 -15.14
CA ALA A 111 -10.81 6.19 -16.29
C ALA A 111 -11.76 5.29 -17.09
N GLU A 112 -11.37 4.03 -17.36
CA GLU A 112 -12.19 3.05 -18.07
C GLU A 112 -13.48 2.69 -17.33
N ASN A 113 -13.51 2.83 -15.99
CA ASN A 113 -14.65 2.48 -15.14
C ASN A 113 -15.35 3.70 -14.51
N GLY A 114 -15.03 4.91 -14.96
CA GLY A 114 -15.64 6.15 -14.47
C GLY A 114 -15.38 6.40 -12.99
N LYS A 115 -14.19 6.02 -12.50
CA LYS A 115 -13.73 6.23 -11.12
C LYS A 115 -12.79 7.43 -11.06
N HIS A 116 -12.92 8.28 -10.04
CA HIS A 116 -12.14 9.52 -9.91
C HIS A 116 -11.26 9.51 -8.66
N GLN A 117 -11.49 8.57 -7.75
CA GLN A 117 -10.67 8.40 -6.53
C GLN A 117 -10.02 7.02 -6.54
N ILE A 118 -8.76 6.97 -6.13
CA ILE A 118 -8.01 5.71 -5.98
C ILE A 118 -7.65 5.53 -4.52
N VAL A 119 -8.01 4.38 -3.98
CA VAL A 119 -7.68 3.96 -2.62
C VAL A 119 -6.90 2.66 -2.68
N MET A 120 -5.75 2.59 -2.05
CA MET A 120 -4.93 1.37 -1.95
C MET A 120 -5.04 0.81 -0.54
N GLY A 121 -5.60 -0.38 -0.42
CA GLY A 121 -5.57 -1.20 0.79
C GLY A 121 -4.38 -2.15 0.75
N LEU A 122 -3.60 -2.19 1.82
CA LEU A 122 -2.47 -3.10 1.95
C LEU A 122 -2.35 -3.67 3.36
N GLU A 123 -1.86 -4.90 3.45
CA GLU A 123 -1.49 -5.52 4.71
C GLU A 123 -0.04 -5.13 5.04
N PRO A 124 0.23 -4.51 6.21
CA PRO A 124 1.55 -4.04 6.58
C PRO A 124 2.45 -5.21 7.00
N THR A 125 2.99 -5.96 6.05
CA THR A 125 3.92 -7.05 6.29
C THR A 125 5.36 -6.53 6.32
N GLY A 126 6.03 -6.67 7.45
CA GLY A 126 7.41 -6.21 7.63
C GLY A 126 7.55 -4.69 7.43
N HIS A 127 8.56 -4.28 6.67
CA HIS A 127 8.84 -2.88 6.35
C HIS A 127 8.73 -2.55 4.85
N TYR A 128 8.50 -3.54 4.01
CA TYR A 128 8.51 -3.38 2.54
C TYR A 128 7.38 -2.49 2.00
N TRP A 129 6.29 -2.38 2.76
CA TRP A 129 5.15 -1.55 2.39
C TRP A 129 5.41 -0.04 2.47
N PHE A 130 6.41 0.41 3.25
CA PHE A 130 6.68 1.84 3.46
C PHE A 130 6.98 2.59 2.19
N CYS A 131 7.82 2.02 1.32
CA CYS A 131 8.25 2.69 0.10
C CYS A 131 7.05 2.92 -0.82
N VAL A 132 6.27 1.87 -1.11
CA VAL A 132 5.11 1.96 -1.99
C VAL A 132 4.02 2.86 -1.38
N ALA A 133 3.71 2.73 -0.09
CA ALA A 133 2.71 3.55 0.56
C ALA A 133 3.06 5.03 0.53
N THR A 134 4.30 5.37 0.88
CA THR A 134 4.82 6.74 0.84
C THR A 134 4.74 7.32 -0.57
N TRP A 135 5.21 6.58 -1.55
CA TRP A 135 5.21 7.02 -2.92
C TRP A 135 3.78 7.25 -3.44
N MET A 136 2.86 6.33 -3.16
CA MET A 136 1.46 6.42 -3.56
C MET A 136 0.75 7.63 -2.93
N VAL A 137 0.94 7.86 -1.62
CA VAL A 137 0.38 9.04 -0.93
C VAL A 137 0.90 10.34 -1.55
N ASN A 138 2.20 10.43 -1.83
CA ASN A 138 2.81 11.60 -2.46
C ASN A 138 2.29 11.84 -3.89
N ASN A 139 1.73 10.83 -4.53
CA ASN A 139 1.13 10.91 -5.87
C ASN A 139 -0.41 10.91 -5.85
N GLY A 140 -1.03 11.26 -4.72
CA GLY A 140 -2.47 11.52 -4.60
C GLY A 140 -3.35 10.28 -4.41
N VAL A 141 -2.76 9.11 -4.12
CA VAL A 141 -3.50 7.89 -3.79
C VAL A 141 -3.70 7.81 -2.28
N SER A 142 -4.94 7.60 -1.85
CA SER A 142 -5.22 7.31 -0.43
C SER A 142 -4.76 5.90 -0.09
N VAL A 143 -3.97 5.75 0.98
CA VAL A 143 -3.46 4.43 1.41
C VAL A 143 -4.06 4.07 2.76
N VAL A 144 -4.65 2.86 2.84
CA VAL A 144 -5.28 2.31 4.04
C VAL A 144 -4.56 1.03 4.44
N GLN A 145 -4.14 0.96 5.69
CA GLN A 145 -3.62 -0.29 6.26
C GLN A 145 -4.79 -1.19 6.65
N VAL A 146 -4.78 -2.40 6.15
CA VAL A 146 -5.78 -3.41 6.49
C VAL A 146 -5.26 -4.28 7.62
N ASN A 147 -6.09 -4.49 8.65
CA ASN A 147 -5.72 -5.36 9.76
C ASN A 147 -5.68 -6.82 9.31
N PRO A 148 -4.53 -7.53 9.41
CA PRO A 148 -4.37 -8.93 9.01
C PRO A 148 -5.39 -9.86 9.66
N TYR A 149 -5.74 -9.61 10.91
CA TYR A 149 -6.73 -10.39 11.64
C TYR A 149 -8.14 -10.26 11.05
N ALA A 150 -8.53 -9.04 10.64
CA ALA A 150 -9.82 -8.82 10.00
C ALA A 150 -9.89 -9.52 8.63
N VAL A 151 -8.80 -9.48 7.85
CA VAL A 151 -8.71 -10.19 6.56
C VAL A 151 -8.84 -11.71 6.77
N LYS A 152 -8.16 -12.25 7.79
CA LYS A 152 -8.25 -13.69 8.11
C LYS A 152 -9.67 -14.09 8.49
N GLN A 153 -10.32 -13.33 9.37
CA GLN A 153 -11.71 -13.59 9.76
C GLN A 153 -12.67 -13.56 8.56
N THR A 154 -12.51 -12.58 7.67
CA THR A 154 -13.36 -12.49 6.47
C THR A 154 -13.14 -13.70 5.55
N LYS A 155 -11.90 -14.12 5.34
CA LYS A 155 -11.58 -15.32 4.57
C LYS A 155 -12.18 -16.59 5.21
N GLU A 156 -12.13 -16.71 6.54
CA GLU A 156 -12.72 -17.86 7.25
C GLU A 156 -14.25 -17.88 7.14
N VAL A 157 -14.90 -16.72 7.08
CA VAL A 157 -16.35 -16.62 6.86
C VAL A 157 -16.75 -16.94 5.42
N GLU A 158 -15.96 -16.49 4.43
CA GLU A 158 -16.20 -16.75 3.01
C GLU A 158 -15.81 -18.19 2.59
N ASP A 159 -14.68 -18.69 3.13
CA ASP A 159 -14.21 -20.07 2.93
C ASP A 159 -14.88 -21.04 3.94
N ASN A 160 -16.17 -21.04 4.04
CA ASN A 160 -16.92 -21.96 4.91
C ASN A 160 -16.76 -23.46 4.46
N SER A 161 -15.71 -23.76 3.74
CA SER A 161 -15.27 -25.10 3.36
C SER A 161 -14.07 -25.51 4.21
N GLN A 162 -14.33 -26.19 5.32
CA GLN A 162 -13.33 -27.00 6.06
C GLN A 162 -12.67 -28.09 5.18
N LEU A 163 -12.93 -28.10 3.89
CA LEU A 163 -12.49 -29.12 2.92
C LEU A 163 -11.17 -28.83 2.22
N LYS A 164 -10.52 -27.69 2.47
CA LYS A 164 -9.28 -27.34 1.74
C LYS A 164 -7.97 -27.80 2.41
N ASP A 165 -7.99 -28.18 3.66
CA ASP A 165 -6.76 -28.58 4.36
C ASP A 165 -6.45 -30.08 4.22
N ASP A 166 -7.43 -30.93 3.94
CA ASP A 166 -7.23 -32.39 3.86
C ASP A 166 -6.70 -32.89 2.51
N THR A 167 -6.68 -32.05 1.47
CA THR A 167 -6.23 -32.46 0.13
C THR A 167 -4.74 -32.23 -0.12
N LYS A 168 -3.98 -31.73 0.84
CA LYS A 168 -2.52 -31.53 0.75
C LYS A 168 -1.68 -32.61 1.42
N LEU A 169 -2.30 -33.67 1.91
CA LEU A 169 -1.64 -34.81 2.57
C LEU A 169 -1.86 -36.13 1.85
N GLN A 170 -1.86 -36.14 0.52
CA GLN A 170 -1.68 -37.37 -0.27
C GLN A 170 -0.66 -37.15 -1.37
#